data_1efa074b9df82e4cfff89e82933a2f8e
#
_entry.id   1efa074b9df82e4cfff89e82933a2f8e
#
_cell.length_a   1.000
_cell.length_b   1.000
_cell.length_c   1.000
_cell.angle_alpha   90.00
_cell.angle_beta   90.00
_cell.angle_gamma   90.00
#
_symmetry.space_group_name_H-M   'P 1'
#
loop_
_entity.id
_entity.type
_entity.pdbx_description
1 polymer ?
#
loop_
_entity_poly.entity_id
_entity_poly.type
_entity_poly.pdbx_seq_one_letter_code
_entity_poly.pdbx_strand_id
1 'polypeptide(L)'
;MSLIGIAGVFVAGVFTYNKIQEYKAKKSVERAFATDHDDVLMRTGETPAAHHEPRAEPRVDPRSEPRVDSRIEPRADVRIEPGTAPRQEPSFSLDGDVTTPAPAPGMAAASSPSAVAGEFTTDRIEPSPSDIAAAEAAAEAALIARANAASAAAAEQATALVDPLIDCLLPLALEGAARGDKLLPVLQTLRMVGNKPVHYIGLAVSGDWEPIVHGGVYTKLQGGVQLASRSTALNELEYSELVTRLRAMADEIGAEPEIPDMIEVMAEARNLHRFVAGHDAQLGVNLQSNGAPWAISTLIGALEKQGFDLRPDGRYVMPDGEGAFLFSLSTNVTLAEETTSRLTLLLDVPCVAPSRDGFGAMVACAKSLVGRLDATIVDDYNQPLSDAALGEIASQVQDFYAEMNQADIPAGSTRALRLFS
;
A
#
# COMPACT_ATOMS: atom_id res chain seq x y z
N MET A 1 38.42 -25.03 -0.64
CA MET A 1 38.47 -23.69 -0.02
C MET A 1 38.31 -22.66 -1.10
N SER A 2 37.31 -21.76 -1.03
CA SER A 2 37.29 -20.43 -1.64
C SER A 2 36.18 -20.03 -2.60
N LEU A 3 35.12 -20.76 -2.84
CA LEU A 3 33.96 -20.17 -3.52
C LEU A 3 32.90 -19.57 -2.53
N ILE A 4 32.81 -20.15 -1.34
CA ILE A 4 31.89 -19.69 -0.28
C ILE A 4 32.35 -18.32 0.30
N GLY A 5 33.65 -18.05 0.34
CA GLY A 5 34.19 -16.78 0.81
C GLY A 5 33.96 -15.59 -0.14
N ILE A 6 33.77 -15.84 -1.44
CA ILE A 6 33.61 -14.78 -2.44
C ILE A 6 32.13 -14.33 -2.47
N ALA A 7 31.17 -15.23 -2.30
CA ALA A 7 29.73 -14.89 -2.29
C ALA A 7 29.36 -14.11 -1.03
N GLY A 8 29.88 -14.50 0.14
CA GLY A 8 29.68 -13.76 1.40
C GLY A 8 30.29 -12.35 1.37
N VAL A 9 31.40 -12.16 0.66
CA VAL A 9 32.02 -10.85 0.46
C VAL A 9 31.20 -9.99 -0.50
N PHE A 10 30.50 -10.60 -1.48
CA PHE A 10 29.69 -9.88 -2.46
C PHE A 10 28.40 -9.34 -1.84
N VAL A 11 27.69 -10.13 -1.02
CA VAL A 11 26.48 -9.69 -0.32
C VAL A 11 26.82 -8.66 0.77
N ALA A 12 27.89 -8.86 1.53
CA ALA A 12 28.40 -7.85 2.43
C ALA A 12 28.83 -6.57 1.66
N GLY A 13 29.31 -6.72 0.41
CA GLY A 13 29.65 -5.63 -0.49
C GLY A 13 28.42 -4.81 -0.95
N VAL A 14 27.33 -5.47 -1.34
CA VAL A 14 26.08 -4.82 -1.74
C VAL A 14 25.42 -4.12 -0.55
N PHE A 15 25.39 -4.78 0.61
CA PHE A 15 24.88 -4.18 1.85
C PHE A 15 25.73 -3.00 2.32
N THR A 16 27.05 -3.12 2.23
CA THR A 16 27.99 -2.03 2.56
C THR A 16 27.90 -0.89 1.54
N TYR A 17 27.68 -1.19 0.27
CA TYR A 17 27.52 -0.18 -0.78
C TYR A 17 26.22 0.61 -0.63
N ASN A 18 25.08 -0.04 -0.37
CA ASN A 18 23.82 0.64 -0.08
C ASN A 18 23.95 1.54 1.16
N LYS A 19 24.63 1.04 2.21
CA LYS A 19 24.88 1.83 3.42
C LYS A 19 25.86 2.99 3.18
N ILE A 20 26.82 2.85 2.28
CA ILE A 20 27.75 3.91 1.87
C ILE A 20 27.05 4.95 0.96
N GLN A 21 26.13 4.54 0.11
CA GLN A 21 25.29 5.43 -0.69
C GLN A 21 24.37 6.26 0.20
N GLU A 22 23.75 5.63 1.18
CA GLU A 22 22.91 6.30 2.17
C GLU A 22 23.71 7.28 3.02
N TYR A 23 24.94 6.90 3.44
CA TYR A 23 25.85 7.78 4.16
C TYR A 23 26.34 8.97 3.30
N LYS A 24 26.59 8.73 2.01
CA LYS A 24 26.94 9.81 1.07
C LYS A 24 25.78 10.76 0.82
N ALA A 25 24.55 10.24 0.69
CA ALA A 25 23.34 11.05 0.57
C ALA A 25 23.11 11.91 1.82
N LYS A 26 23.19 11.32 3.03
CA LYS A 26 23.11 12.06 4.31
C LYS A 26 24.20 13.12 4.41
N LYS A 27 25.44 12.81 4.03
CA LYS A 27 26.55 13.77 4.08
C LYS A 27 26.47 14.90 3.05
N SER A 28 25.81 14.66 1.90
CA SER A 28 25.52 15.72 0.92
C SER A 28 24.43 16.66 1.41
N VAL A 29 23.41 16.13 2.10
CA VAL A 29 22.36 16.91 2.74
C VAL A 29 22.92 17.72 3.91
N GLU A 30 23.73 17.13 4.79
CA GLU A 30 24.43 17.87 5.86
C GLU A 30 25.32 18.99 5.32
N ARG A 31 26.03 18.78 4.19
CA ARG A 31 26.84 19.84 3.56
C ARG A 31 25.97 20.93 2.92
N ALA A 32 24.77 20.60 2.44
CA ALA A 32 23.85 21.60 1.89
C ALA A 32 23.22 22.47 2.99
N PHE A 33 23.12 21.96 4.22
CA PHE A 33 22.63 22.70 5.38
C PHE A 33 23.75 23.29 6.27
N ALA A 34 25.02 22.90 6.06
CA ALA A 34 26.20 23.43 6.76
C ALA A 34 26.82 24.64 6.03
N THR A 35 26.08 25.36 5.19
CA THR A 35 26.50 26.70 4.78
C THR A 35 26.23 27.65 5.92
N ASP A 36 27.31 27.96 6.60
CA ASP A 36 27.44 28.97 7.65
C ASP A 36 26.74 30.27 7.20
N HIS A 37 25.53 30.50 7.62
CA HIS A 37 24.96 31.83 7.69
C HIS A 37 25.39 32.41 9.01
N ASP A 38 26.49 33.15 8.97
CA ASP A 38 26.90 34.10 10.00
C ASP A 38 25.68 34.96 10.38
N ASP A 39 25.21 34.77 11.59
CA ASP A 39 24.03 35.45 12.16
C ASP A 39 24.38 36.93 12.40
N VAL A 40 24.01 37.79 11.48
CA VAL A 40 24.30 39.25 11.46
C VAL A 40 23.51 40.01 12.55
N LEU A 41 22.73 39.32 13.40
CA LEU A 41 21.83 39.95 14.38
C LEU A 41 22.33 40.01 15.85
N MET A 42 23.54 39.49 16.15
CA MET A 42 24.10 39.54 17.50
C MET A 42 25.52 40.13 17.51
N ARG A 43 25.71 41.38 17.08
CA ARG A 43 26.88 42.18 17.43
C ARG A 43 26.46 43.48 18.06
N THR A 44 26.38 43.46 19.39
CA THR A 44 26.49 44.63 20.25
C THR A 44 27.93 45.12 20.29
N GLY A 45 28.09 46.38 19.99
CA GLY A 45 29.21 47.24 19.94
C GLY A 45 30.46 46.94 20.75
N GLU A 46 31.56 47.27 20.10
CA GLU A 46 32.71 47.95 20.70
C GLU A 46 33.62 48.44 19.58
N THR A 47 33.77 49.79 19.47
CA THR A 47 34.84 50.49 18.78
C THR A 47 36.01 50.65 19.78
N PRO A 48 37.32 50.66 19.40
CA PRO A 48 37.89 51.87 18.82
C PRO A 48 39.13 51.74 17.88
N ALA A 49 39.28 52.82 17.09
CA ALA A 49 40.50 53.55 16.69
C ALA A 49 41.49 53.00 15.66
N ALA A 50 41.46 53.64 14.51
CA ALA A 50 42.46 54.36 13.75
C ALA A 50 43.81 53.69 13.34
N HIS A 51 44.09 53.64 12.02
CA HIS A 51 45.17 54.44 11.40
C HIS A 51 45.25 54.23 9.88
N HIS A 52 45.21 55.40 9.19
CA HIS A 52 45.88 55.81 7.90
C HIS A 52 45.76 54.97 6.63
N GLU A 53 45.00 55.51 5.69
CA GLU A 53 45.20 56.06 4.33
C GLU A 53 46.48 55.71 3.53
N PRO A 54 46.56 55.99 2.19
CA PRO A 54 45.59 55.92 1.09
C PRO A 54 46.15 55.25 -0.17
N ARG A 55 45.35 54.91 -1.16
CA ARG A 55 45.71 55.22 -2.58
C ARG A 55 44.76 54.68 -3.63
N ALA A 56 44.26 55.65 -4.39
CA ALA A 56 43.99 55.62 -5.85
C ALA A 56 42.72 54.97 -6.35
N GLU A 57 41.73 55.82 -6.59
CA GLU A 57 40.71 55.65 -7.62
C GLU A 57 41.33 55.64 -9.03
N PRO A 58 40.66 55.06 -9.98
CA PRO A 58 40.40 55.78 -11.23
C PRO A 58 38.90 55.94 -11.50
N ARG A 59 38.54 57.18 -11.76
CA ARG A 59 37.32 57.67 -12.37
C ARG A 59 37.06 56.97 -13.69
N VAL A 60 35.80 56.62 -13.93
CA VAL A 60 35.22 56.62 -15.28
C VAL A 60 33.85 57.24 -15.21
N ASP A 61 33.65 58.19 -16.08
CA ASP A 61 32.50 59.08 -16.25
C ASP A 61 31.20 58.40 -16.66
N PRO A 62 30.08 59.04 -16.40
CA PRO A 62 28.74 58.54 -16.77
C PRO A 62 28.35 58.99 -18.16
N ARG A 63 27.93 58.08 -19.04
CA ARG A 63 27.02 58.44 -20.17
C ARG A 63 26.61 57.18 -20.92
N SER A 64 25.35 56.84 -20.76
CA SER A 64 24.38 56.77 -21.85
C SER A 64 23.21 55.88 -21.42
N GLU A 65 22.14 56.53 -21.10
CA GLU A 65 20.79 55.95 -21.17
C GLU A 65 20.42 55.74 -22.65
N PRO A 66 19.65 54.73 -22.98
CA PRO A 66 18.58 54.96 -23.92
C PRO A 66 17.19 54.73 -23.24
N ARG A 67 16.44 55.80 -23.25
CA ARG A 67 14.97 55.82 -23.14
C ARG A 67 14.38 54.84 -24.14
N VAL A 68 13.48 53.99 -23.67
CA VAL A 68 12.38 53.51 -24.48
C VAL A 68 11.07 53.69 -23.72
N ASP A 69 10.36 54.75 -24.12
CA ASP A 69 8.93 54.89 -23.93
C ASP A 69 8.22 53.78 -24.67
N SER A 70 7.33 53.07 -24.02
CA SER A 70 6.13 52.54 -24.64
C SER A 70 5.08 52.19 -23.58
N ARG A 71 4.31 53.19 -23.30
CA ARG A 71 2.96 53.17 -22.73
C ARG A 71 2.05 52.37 -23.66
N ILE A 72 1.55 51.24 -23.23
CA ILE A 72 0.39 50.59 -23.81
C ILE A 72 -0.63 50.40 -22.72
N GLU A 73 -1.72 51.17 -22.85
CA GLU A 73 -2.93 51.04 -22.04
C GLU A 73 -3.66 49.72 -22.30
N PRO A 74 -4.36 49.17 -21.31
CA PRO A 74 -5.17 47.98 -21.50
C PRO A 74 -6.49 48.35 -22.19
N ARG A 75 -6.76 47.74 -23.30
CA ARG A 75 -8.03 47.79 -23.99
C ARG A 75 -9.00 46.77 -23.39
N ALA A 76 -10.14 47.27 -22.99
CA ALA A 76 -11.27 46.60 -22.41
C ALA A 76 -11.99 45.68 -23.41
N ASP A 77 -12.65 44.68 -22.82
CA ASP A 77 -13.89 44.03 -23.24
C ASP A 77 -13.92 43.27 -24.57
N VAL A 78 -13.79 41.94 -24.42
CA VAL A 78 -14.64 41.02 -25.19
C VAL A 78 -15.34 40.06 -24.22
N ARG A 79 -16.60 40.38 -23.96
CA ARG A 79 -17.59 39.59 -23.27
C ARG A 79 -17.98 38.43 -24.20
N ILE A 80 -17.52 37.25 -23.90
CA ILE A 80 -18.04 36.00 -24.53
C ILE A 80 -19.02 35.41 -23.55
N GLU A 81 -20.29 35.45 -23.89
CA GLU A 81 -21.34 34.73 -23.18
C GLU A 81 -21.20 33.21 -23.43
N PRO A 82 -21.31 32.40 -22.39
CA PRO A 82 -21.36 30.95 -22.58
C PRO A 82 -22.76 30.56 -23.05
N GLY A 83 -22.84 30.09 -24.28
CA GLY A 83 -24.01 29.45 -24.83
C GLY A 83 -24.40 28.21 -24.04
N THR A 84 -25.57 28.27 -23.50
CA THR A 84 -26.28 27.19 -22.83
C THR A 84 -26.64 26.11 -23.87
N ALA A 85 -25.89 25.01 -23.88
CA ALA A 85 -26.36 23.76 -24.50
C ALA A 85 -26.90 22.87 -23.35
N PRO A 86 -28.11 22.32 -23.49
CA PRO A 86 -28.72 21.49 -22.46
C PRO A 86 -28.03 20.13 -22.40
N ARG A 87 -27.50 19.83 -21.22
CA ARG A 87 -26.97 18.50 -20.85
C ARG A 87 -28.15 17.53 -20.78
N GLN A 88 -28.22 16.61 -21.70
CA GLN A 88 -29.12 15.48 -21.61
C GLN A 88 -28.64 14.53 -20.53
N GLU A 89 -29.44 14.39 -19.48
CA GLU A 89 -29.32 13.31 -18.52
C GLU A 89 -29.93 12.05 -19.14
N PRO A 90 -29.31 10.87 -18.99
CA PRO A 90 -29.93 9.62 -19.37
C PRO A 90 -31.00 9.24 -18.35
N SER A 91 -32.27 9.43 -18.72
CA SER A 91 -33.41 8.88 -17.97
C SER A 91 -33.53 7.39 -18.27
N PHE A 92 -33.38 6.57 -17.26
CA PHE A 92 -33.79 5.17 -17.30
C PHE A 92 -35.29 5.11 -17.09
N SER A 93 -36.04 4.83 -18.17
CA SER A 93 -37.44 4.45 -18.09
C SER A 93 -37.53 2.94 -17.90
N LEU A 94 -38.07 2.54 -16.78
CA LEU A 94 -38.59 1.20 -16.49
C LEU A 94 -40.00 1.12 -17.09
N ASP A 95 -40.14 0.67 -18.32
CA ASP A 95 -41.37 0.15 -18.85
C ASP A 95 -41.06 -1.22 -19.47
N GLY A 96 -41.29 -2.24 -18.70
CA GLY A 96 -41.30 -3.62 -19.14
C GLY A 96 -42.66 -4.00 -19.67
N ASP A 97 -42.82 -3.95 -20.97
CA ASP A 97 -44.00 -4.49 -21.64
C ASP A 97 -43.85 -6.02 -21.76
N VAL A 98 -44.74 -6.70 -21.07
CA VAL A 98 -44.91 -8.16 -21.11
C VAL A 98 -45.64 -8.49 -22.42
N THR A 99 -44.91 -8.88 -23.44
CA THR A 99 -45.50 -9.42 -24.66
C THR A 99 -45.42 -10.95 -24.63
N THR A 100 -46.56 -11.55 -24.35
CA THR A 100 -46.83 -12.98 -24.50
C THR A 100 -46.91 -13.29 -26.00
N PRO A 101 -46.21 -14.28 -26.57
CA PRO A 101 -46.47 -14.75 -27.91
C PRO A 101 -47.61 -15.76 -27.91
N ALA A 102 -48.64 -15.47 -28.71
CA ALA A 102 -49.75 -16.37 -29.04
C ALA A 102 -49.30 -17.56 -29.94
N PRO A 103 -49.97 -18.69 -29.85
CA PRO A 103 -49.65 -19.89 -30.62
C PRO A 103 -50.19 -19.85 -32.04
N ALA A 104 -49.40 -20.26 -33.01
CA ALA A 104 -49.84 -20.54 -34.38
C ALA A 104 -50.29 -22.03 -34.51
N PRO A 105 -51.31 -22.30 -35.39
CA PRO A 105 -51.99 -23.59 -35.43
C PRO A 105 -51.47 -24.52 -36.52
N GLY A 106 -51.65 -25.81 -36.29
CA GLY A 106 -51.82 -26.69 -37.47
C GLY A 106 -51.20 -28.07 -37.40
N MET A 107 -52.07 -29.05 -37.14
CA MET A 107 -52.18 -30.38 -37.83
C MET A 107 -51.11 -31.44 -37.50
N ALA A 108 -51.40 -32.66 -37.18
CA ALA A 108 -52.49 -33.59 -37.33
C ALA A 108 -52.12 -34.88 -36.59
N ALA A 109 -53.11 -35.45 -35.98
CA ALA A 109 -53.44 -36.85 -35.79
C ALA A 109 -52.34 -37.95 -35.91
N ALA A 110 -52.14 -38.75 -34.87
CA ALA A 110 -52.59 -40.15 -34.91
C ALA A 110 -52.09 -40.94 -33.63
N SER A 111 -53.02 -41.70 -33.11
CA SER A 111 -52.93 -42.96 -32.42
C SER A 111 -52.34 -42.99 -30.99
N SER A 112 -53.29 -43.09 -30.06
CA SER A 112 -53.13 -43.75 -28.78
C SER A 112 -52.71 -45.20 -28.93
N PRO A 113 -51.99 -45.75 -27.95
CA PRO A 113 -52.56 -46.87 -27.24
C PRO A 113 -52.50 -46.77 -25.73
N SER A 114 -53.61 -47.18 -25.18
CA SER A 114 -53.85 -47.89 -23.90
C SER A 114 -53.08 -47.57 -22.66
N ALA A 115 -53.87 -47.18 -21.74
CA ALA A 115 -53.67 -47.15 -20.30
C ALA A 115 -52.93 -48.33 -19.73
N VAL A 116 -51.88 -48.04 -18.97
CA VAL A 116 -51.53 -48.80 -17.77
C VAL A 116 -51.56 -47.78 -16.62
N ALA A 117 -52.63 -47.88 -15.84
CA ALA A 117 -52.73 -47.22 -14.54
C ALA A 117 -51.67 -47.82 -13.61
N GLY A 118 -50.49 -47.19 -13.54
CA GLY A 118 -49.61 -47.35 -12.44
C GLY A 118 -49.98 -46.32 -11.41
N GLU A 119 -50.61 -46.75 -10.32
CA GLU A 119 -50.76 -45.99 -9.10
C GLU A 119 -49.36 -45.61 -8.60
N PHE A 120 -48.90 -44.37 -8.90
CA PHE A 120 -47.84 -43.77 -8.12
C PHE A 120 -48.45 -43.32 -6.80
N THR A 121 -48.47 -44.23 -5.84
CA THR A 121 -48.58 -43.87 -4.43
C THR A 121 -47.30 -43.05 -4.12
N THR A 122 -47.41 -41.77 -4.19
CA THR A 122 -46.50 -40.85 -3.51
C THR A 122 -46.74 -41.10 -2.02
N ASP A 123 -46.01 -42.07 -1.46
CA ASP A 123 -45.85 -42.17 -0.03
C ASP A 123 -45.14 -40.89 0.41
N ARG A 124 -45.90 -39.89 0.74
CA ARG A 124 -45.46 -38.69 1.43
C ARG A 124 -45.10 -39.14 2.83
N ILE A 125 -43.83 -39.58 3.00
CA ILE A 125 -43.27 -39.86 4.31
C ILE A 125 -43.30 -38.51 5.04
N GLU A 126 -44.30 -38.31 5.90
CA GLU A 126 -44.30 -37.20 6.83
C GLU A 126 -43.13 -37.44 7.80
N PRO A 127 -42.20 -36.44 7.95
CA PRO A 127 -41.06 -36.60 8.83
C PRO A 127 -41.58 -36.87 10.24
N SER A 128 -40.97 -37.84 10.90
CA SER A 128 -41.35 -38.19 12.27
C SER A 128 -41.05 -37.00 13.22
N PRO A 129 -41.76 -36.87 14.33
CA PRO A 129 -41.45 -35.81 15.30
C PRO A 129 -39.99 -35.82 15.79
N SER A 130 -39.34 -36.97 15.77
CA SER A 130 -37.91 -37.09 16.07
C SER A 130 -37.01 -36.55 14.97
N ASP A 131 -37.41 -36.67 13.68
CA ASP A 131 -36.67 -36.15 12.55
C ASP A 131 -36.78 -34.61 12.48
N ILE A 132 -37.92 -34.08 12.83
CA ILE A 132 -38.16 -32.63 12.93
C ILE A 132 -37.31 -32.05 14.08
N ALA A 133 -37.31 -32.66 15.26
CA ALA A 133 -36.49 -32.22 16.39
C ALA A 133 -34.98 -32.33 16.09
N ALA A 134 -34.55 -33.37 15.39
CA ALA A 134 -33.17 -33.50 14.95
C ALA A 134 -32.78 -32.45 13.91
N ALA A 135 -33.66 -32.10 12.98
CA ALA A 135 -33.45 -31.05 11.99
C ALA A 135 -33.38 -29.65 12.62
N GLU A 136 -34.27 -29.36 13.63
CA GLU A 136 -34.24 -28.12 14.39
C GLU A 136 -32.94 -27.97 15.19
N ALA A 137 -32.52 -29.03 15.90
CA ALA A 137 -31.26 -29.04 16.64
C ALA A 137 -30.03 -28.87 15.73
N ALA A 138 -30.05 -29.48 14.55
CA ALA A 138 -29.00 -29.30 13.53
C ALA A 138 -29.00 -27.87 12.97
N ALA A 139 -30.17 -27.27 12.75
CA ALA A 139 -30.28 -25.89 12.29
C ALA A 139 -29.80 -24.89 13.36
N GLU A 140 -30.12 -25.10 14.62
CA GLU A 140 -29.64 -24.29 15.73
C GLU A 140 -28.12 -24.43 15.91
N ALA A 141 -27.57 -25.64 15.84
CA ALA A 141 -26.13 -25.88 15.90
C ALA A 141 -25.39 -25.19 14.72
N ALA A 142 -25.98 -25.23 13.53
CA ALA A 142 -25.41 -24.56 12.35
C ALA A 142 -25.44 -23.01 12.50
N LEU A 143 -26.51 -22.48 13.10
CA LEU A 143 -26.62 -21.04 13.38
C LEU A 143 -25.57 -20.60 14.39
N ILE A 144 -25.37 -21.36 15.47
CA ILE A 144 -24.36 -21.10 16.51
C ILE A 144 -22.95 -21.18 15.89
N ALA A 145 -22.68 -22.21 15.08
CA ALA A 145 -21.39 -22.36 14.39
C ALA A 145 -21.10 -21.18 13.45
N ARG A 146 -22.11 -20.71 12.72
CA ARG A 146 -21.99 -19.53 11.85
C ARG A 146 -21.75 -18.23 12.63
N ALA A 147 -22.43 -18.05 13.76
CA ALA A 147 -22.23 -16.90 14.64
C ALA A 147 -20.81 -16.89 15.22
N ASN A 148 -20.34 -18.04 15.71
CA ASN A 148 -18.97 -18.18 16.23
C ASN A 148 -17.91 -17.91 15.16
N ALA A 149 -18.11 -18.40 13.93
CA ALA A 149 -17.21 -18.13 12.80
C ALA A 149 -17.20 -16.64 12.43
N ALA A 150 -18.36 -15.97 12.47
CA ALA A 150 -18.44 -14.54 12.20
C ALA A 150 -17.74 -13.70 13.29
N SER A 151 -17.91 -14.07 14.56
CA SER A 151 -17.22 -13.43 15.70
C SER A 151 -15.70 -13.63 15.60
N ALA A 152 -15.23 -14.84 15.28
CA ALA A 152 -13.81 -15.12 15.08
C ALA A 152 -13.22 -14.30 13.94
N ALA A 153 -13.92 -14.18 12.81
CA ALA A 153 -13.49 -13.36 11.67
C ALA A 153 -13.45 -11.86 12.03
N ALA A 154 -14.43 -11.37 12.81
CA ALA A 154 -14.44 -9.99 13.28
C ALA A 154 -13.26 -9.70 14.24
N ALA A 155 -12.94 -10.63 15.14
CA ALA A 155 -11.81 -10.52 16.05
C ALA A 155 -10.46 -10.52 15.29
N GLU A 156 -10.32 -11.35 14.25
CA GLU A 156 -9.15 -11.35 13.38
C GLU A 156 -9.00 -10.00 12.64
N GLN A 157 -10.10 -9.47 12.10
CA GLN A 157 -10.10 -8.15 11.48
C GLN A 157 -9.76 -7.03 12.46
N ALA A 158 -10.24 -7.11 13.71
CA ALA A 158 -9.89 -6.15 14.76
C ALA A 158 -8.38 -6.16 15.05
N THR A 159 -7.79 -7.36 15.19
CA THR A 159 -6.33 -7.52 15.39
C THR A 159 -5.53 -7.02 14.17
N ALA A 160 -6.05 -7.17 12.96
CA ALA A 160 -5.42 -6.64 11.75
C ALA A 160 -5.42 -5.10 11.71
N LEU A 161 -6.44 -4.45 12.31
CA LEU A 161 -6.55 -3.00 12.38
C LEU A 161 -5.71 -2.39 13.50
N VAL A 162 -5.76 -2.97 14.71
CA VAL A 162 -5.03 -2.49 15.88
C VAL A 162 -4.22 -3.65 16.46
N ASP A 163 -2.92 -3.61 16.23
CA ASP A 163 -2.00 -4.69 16.57
C ASP A 163 -0.94 -4.19 17.56
N PRO A 164 -0.88 -4.74 18.78
CA PRO A 164 0.02 -4.27 19.83
C PRO A 164 1.51 -4.39 19.49
N LEU A 165 1.89 -5.17 18.46
CA LEU A 165 3.28 -5.30 18.06
C LEU A 165 3.77 -4.12 17.19
N ILE A 166 2.86 -3.50 16.45
CA ILE A 166 3.21 -2.45 15.48
C ILE A 166 2.52 -1.12 15.74
N ASP A 167 1.54 -1.08 16.65
CA ASP A 167 0.79 0.11 17.02
C ASP A 167 1.00 0.50 18.49
N CYS A 168 1.09 1.80 18.76
CA CYS A 168 0.87 2.33 20.10
C CYS A 168 -0.61 2.27 20.42
N LEU A 169 -0.98 1.54 21.45
CA LEU A 169 -2.35 1.34 21.88
C LEU A 169 -2.88 2.56 22.64
N LEU A 170 -4.12 2.96 22.32
CA LEU A 170 -4.80 4.13 22.85
C LEU A 170 -6.19 3.69 23.37
N PRO A 171 -6.29 3.15 24.59
CA PRO A 171 -7.56 2.79 25.17
C PRO A 171 -8.45 4.01 25.39
N LEU A 172 -9.76 3.89 25.08
CA LEU A 172 -10.77 4.93 25.32
C LEU A 172 -11.94 4.33 26.09
N ALA A 173 -12.12 4.77 27.32
CA ALA A 173 -13.25 4.37 28.16
C ALA A 173 -14.46 5.26 27.83
N LEU A 174 -15.54 4.65 27.31
CA LEU A 174 -16.78 5.38 27.04
C LEU A 174 -17.55 5.57 28.35
N GLU A 175 -18.19 6.74 28.57
CA GLU A 175 -19.07 6.99 29.70
C GLU A 175 -20.30 6.08 29.70
N GLY A 176 -20.72 5.60 28.54
CA GLY A 176 -21.80 4.67 28.32
C GLY A 176 -21.71 4.00 26.95
N ALA A 177 -22.55 2.99 26.74
CA ALA A 177 -22.58 2.30 25.45
C ALA A 177 -22.95 3.26 24.32
N ALA A 178 -22.10 3.30 23.28
CA ALA A 178 -22.24 4.18 22.13
C ALA A 178 -22.47 3.40 20.83
N ARG A 179 -23.29 3.97 19.94
CA ARG A 179 -23.57 3.38 18.62
C ARG A 179 -22.50 3.77 17.60
N GLY A 180 -22.12 2.83 16.76
CA GLY A 180 -21.17 3.05 15.67
C GLY A 180 -21.55 4.21 14.74
N ASP A 181 -22.84 4.43 14.52
CA ASP A 181 -23.35 5.57 13.72
C ASP A 181 -22.91 6.94 14.27
N LYS A 182 -22.77 7.05 15.60
CA LYS A 182 -22.29 8.27 16.26
C LYS A 182 -20.76 8.32 16.33
N LEU A 183 -20.12 7.17 16.48
CA LEU A 183 -18.66 7.08 16.63
C LEU A 183 -17.93 7.29 15.32
N LEU A 184 -18.34 6.65 14.23
CA LEU A 184 -17.62 6.64 12.95
C LEU A 184 -17.33 8.03 12.39
N PRO A 185 -18.26 9.00 12.35
CA PRO A 185 -17.97 10.33 11.80
C PRO A 185 -16.88 11.06 12.59
N VAL A 186 -16.88 10.91 13.92
CA VAL A 186 -15.93 11.57 14.82
C VAL A 186 -14.54 10.89 14.72
N LEU A 187 -14.49 9.56 14.78
CA LEU A 187 -13.24 8.80 14.64
C LEU A 187 -12.56 9.03 13.29
N GLN A 188 -13.34 9.29 12.23
CA GLN A 188 -12.79 9.62 10.91
C GLN A 188 -12.01 10.94 10.87
N THR A 189 -12.21 11.83 11.82
CA THR A 189 -11.46 13.10 11.91
C THR A 189 -10.00 12.90 12.28
N LEU A 190 -9.67 11.76 12.93
CA LEU A 190 -8.30 11.41 13.34
C LEU A 190 -7.91 10.03 12.77
N ARG A 191 -7.77 9.95 11.44
CA ARG A 191 -7.32 8.73 10.74
C ARG A 191 -5.83 8.70 10.46
N MET A 192 -5.19 9.85 10.52
CA MET A 192 -3.76 10.02 10.25
C MET A 192 -3.18 11.07 11.20
N VAL A 193 -1.94 10.83 11.61
CA VAL A 193 -1.09 11.83 12.23
C VAL A 193 0.26 11.80 11.52
N GLY A 194 0.69 12.95 10.96
CA GLY A 194 1.78 12.93 10.00
C GLY A 194 1.50 11.94 8.86
N ASN A 195 2.40 10.98 8.67
CA ASN A 195 2.24 9.88 7.71
C ASN A 195 1.84 8.53 8.37
N LYS A 196 1.48 8.54 9.64
CA LYS A 196 1.11 7.33 10.40
C LYS A 196 -0.41 7.16 10.43
N PRO A 197 -0.93 6.00 10.00
CA PRO A 197 -2.36 5.69 10.11
C PRO A 197 -2.77 5.50 11.58
N VAL A 198 -4.01 5.91 11.88
CA VAL A 198 -4.68 5.68 13.16
C VAL A 198 -5.93 4.87 12.90
N HIS A 199 -6.06 3.75 13.57
CA HIS A 199 -7.19 2.84 13.47
C HIS A 199 -7.91 2.71 14.80
N TYR A 200 -9.19 2.31 14.75
CA TYR A 200 -10.01 2.13 15.93
C TYR A 200 -10.79 0.83 15.83
N ILE A 201 -10.89 0.14 16.97
CA ILE A 201 -11.75 -1.03 17.18
C ILE A 201 -12.65 -0.79 18.39
N GLY A 202 -13.76 -1.51 18.47
CA GLY A 202 -14.72 -1.39 19.56
C GLY A 202 -14.95 -2.72 20.25
N LEU A 203 -15.13 -2.66 21.59
CA LEU A 203 -15.60 -3.80 22.35
C LEU A 203 -17.13 -3.82 22.27
N ALA A 204 -17.68 -4.76 21.52
CA ALA A 204 -19.11 -4.93 21.36
C ALA A 204 -19.77 -5.39 22.67
N VAL A 205 -21.07 -5.22 22.78
CA VAL A 205 -21.84 -5.72 23.95
C VAL A 205 -21.81 -7.25 24.07
N SER A 206 -21.47 -7.97 23.02
CA SER A 206 -21.17 -9.41 23.02
C SER A 206 -19.94 -9.78 23.85
N GLY A 207 -19.03 -8.82 24.07
CA GLY A 207 -17.73 -9.03 24.74
C GLY A 207 -16.56 -9.22 23.78
N ASP A 208 -16.79 -9.16 22.46
CA ASP A 208 -15.76 -9.33 21.43
C ASP A 208 -15.25 -7.98 20.94
N TRP A 209 -13.95 -7.90 20.63
CA TRP A 209 -13.36 -6.79 19.89
C TRP A 209 -13.63 -6.96 18.40
N GLU A 210 -14.18 -5.93 17.79
CA GLU A 210 -14.52 -5.93 16.37
C GLU A 210 -14.26 -4.57 15.71
N PRO A 211 -14.15 -4.51 14.37
CA PRO A 211 -14.17 -3.24 13.64
C PRO A 211 -15.47 -2.48 13.94
N ILE A 212 -15.36 -1.16 14.12
CA ILE A 212 -16.53 -0.33 14.37
C ILE A 212 -17.37 -0.21 13.09
N VAL A 213 -18.65 -0.64 13.17
CA VAL A 213 -19.58 -0.63 12.05
C VAL A 213 -20.86 0.15 12.38
N HIS A 214 -21.55 0.61 11.33
CA HIS A 214 -22.88 1.22 11.50
C HIS A 214 -23.84 0.22 12.17
N GLY A 215 -24.61 0.70 13.13
CA GLY A 215 -25.56 -0.14 13.88
C GLY A 215 -24.94 -0.93 15.03
N GLY A 216 -23.63 -1.11 15.09
CA GLY A 216 -22.93 -1.72 16.21
C GLY A 216 -23.08 -0.90 17.50
N VAL A 217 -23.00 -1.57 18.65
CA VAL A 217 -23.05 -0.93 19.98
C VAL A 217 -21.82 -1.34 20.77
N TYR A 218 -21.05 -0.35 21.22
CA TYR A 218 -19.73 -0.54 21.81
C TYR A 218 -19.68 0.02 23.22
N THR A 219 -19.01 -0.69 24.12
CA THR A 219 -18.85 -0.32 25.54
C THR A 219 -17.47 0.28 25.83
N LYS A 220 -16.48 -0.05 25.00
CA LYS A 220 -15.12 0.51 25.04
C LYS A 220 -14.59 0.65 23.61
N LEU A 221 -13.64 1.53 23.44
CA LEU A 221 -12.90 1.66 22.17
C LEU A 221 -11.42 1.46 22.42
N GLN A 222 -10.72 1.07 21.38
CA GLN A 222 -9.28 1.06 21.37
C GLN A 222 -8.79 1.66 20.06
N GLY A 223 -7.99 2.72 20.17
CA GLY A 223 -7.21 3.25 19.07
C GLY A 223 -5.85 2.57 18.96
N GLY A 224 -5.26 2.62 17.78
CA GLY A 224 -3.88 2.25 17.53
C GLY A 224 -3.28 3.21 16.53
N VAL A 225 -2.14 3.83 16.86
CA VAL A 225 -1.33 4.59 15.92
C VAL A 225 -0.10 3.80 15.54
N GLN A 226 0.17 3.67 14.26
CA GLN A 226 1.30 2.89 13.78
C GLN A 226 2.63 3.51 14.24
N LEU A 227 3.49 2.71 14.89
CA LEU A 227 4.75 3.14 15.49
C LEU A 227 5.85 3.43 14.45
N ALA A 228 5.85 2.72 13.34
CA ALA A 228 6.86 2.87 12.30
C ALA A 228 6.31 2.57 10.92
N SER A 229 6.95 3.12 9.90
CA SER A 229 6.78 2.76 8.49
C SER A 229 8.15 2.54 7.86
N ARG A 230 8.21 2.12 6.61
CA ARG A 230 9.46 1.98 5.84
C ARG A 230 10.33 3.25 5.91
N SER A 231 9.72 4.43 5.89
CA SER A 231 10.44 5.70 5.81
C SER A 231 10.80 6.31 7.15
N THR A 232 9.91 6.21 8.15
CA THR A 232 10.07 6.94 9.42
C THR A 232 9.46 6.22 10.61
N ALA A 233 10.05 6.43 11.81
CA ALA A 233 9.40 6.15 13.09
C ALA A 233 8.35 7.23 13.42
N LEU A 234 7.40 6.92 14.29
CA LEU A 234 6.57 7.93 14.97
C LEU A 234 7.49 8.84 15.79
N ASN A 235 7.30 10.16 15.69
CA ASN A 235 8.14 11.15 16.38
C ASN A 235 7.36 11.94 17.43
N GLU A 236 8.08 12.71 18.24
CA GLU A 236 7.51 13.46 19.36
C GLU A 236 6.47 14.51 18.92
N LEU A 237 6.66 15.13 17.74
CA LEU A 237 5.73 16.13 17.20
C LEU A 237 4.42 15.47 16.77
N GLU A 238 4.53 14.40 16.01
CA GLU A 238 3.36 13.59 15.59
C GLU A 238 2.60 13.05 16.80
N TYR A 239 3.32 12.54 17.82
CA TYR A 239 2.68 12.05 19.04
C TYR A 239 1.97 13.16 19.82
N SER A 240 2.57 14.34 19.94
CA SER A 240 1.95 15.50 20.61
C SER A 240 0.68 15.99 19.87
N GLU A 241 0.72 16.00 18.54
CA GLU A 241 -0.45 16.26 17.70
C GLU A 241 -1.53 15.21 17.92
N LEU A 242 -1.16 13.92 17.89
CA LEU A 242 -2.05 12.81 18.16
C LEU A 242 -2.79 12.98 19.49
N VAL A 243 -2.05 13.21 20.58
CA VAL A 243 -2.62 13.37 21.94
C VAL A 243 -3.60 14.55 21.99
N THR A 244 -3.25 15.68 21.37
CA THR A 244 -4.12 16.87 21.35
C THR A 244 -5.41 16.58 20.62
N ARG A 245 -5.33 15.99 19.42
CA ARG A 245 -6.49 15.64 18.61
C ARG A 245 -7.32 14.51 19.21
N LEU A 246 -6.65 13.52 19.85
CA LEU A 246 -7.31 12.40 20.51
C LEU A 246 -8.18 12.87 21.69
N ARG A 247 -7.69 13.81 22.50
CA ARG A 247 -8.46 14.40 23.60
C ARG A 247 -9.69 15.13 23.09
N ALA A 248 -9.54 15.98 22.08
CA ALA A 248 -10.68 16.70 21.50
C ALA A 248 -11.72 15.75 20.89
N MET A 249 -11.28 14.69 20.22
CA MET A 249 -12.15 13.65 19.67
C MET A 249 -12.85 12.85 20.79
N ALA A 250 -12.13 12.51 21.85
CA ALA A 250 -12.66 11.76 22.99
C ALA A 250 -13.73 12.57 23.73
N ASP A 251 -13.51 13.87 23.95
CA ASP A 251 -14.51 14.78 24.53
C ASP A 251 -15.81 14.81 23.70
N GLU A 252 -15.70 14.77 22.36
CA GLU A 252 -16.88 14.80 21.47
C GLU A 252 -17.73 13.52 21.57
N ILE A 253 -17.10 12.36 21.78
CA ILE A 253 -17.82 11.07 21.88
C ILE A 253 -18.16 10.69 23.33
N GLY A 254 -17.78 11.49 24.34
CA GLY A 254 -17.94 11.16 25.76
C GLY A 254 -17.05 9.97 26.17
N ALA A 255 -15.77 10.05 25.87
CA ALA A 255 -14.78 9.03 26.21
C ALA A 255 -13.59 9.63 26.97
N GLU A 256 -12.98 8.84 27.84
CA GLU A 256 -11.74 9.19 28.53
C GLU A 256 -10.57 8.40 27.91
N PRO A 257 -9.60 9.05 27.25
CA PRO A 257 -8.47 8.39 26.66
C PRO A 257 -7.37 8.11 27.69
N GLU A 258 -6.84 6.89 27.70
CA GLU A 258 -5.59 6.55 28.39
C GLU A 258 -4.41 6.85 27.46
N ILE A 259 -3.54 7.77 27.87
CA ILE A 259 -2.41 8.24 27.07
C ILE A 259 -1.13 7.57 27.57
N PRO A 260 -0.47 6.74 26.77
CA PRO A 260 0.83 6.14 27.10
C PRO A 260 1.94 7.20 27.26
N ASP A 261 2.97 6.83 28.02
CA ASP A 261 4.13 7.71 28.21
C ASP A 261 4.89 7.94 26.90
N MET A 262 5.16 9.20 26.57
CA MET A 262 5.82 9.58 25.32
C MET A 262 7.21 8.95 25.17
N ILE A 263 7.98 8.85 26.26
CA ILE A 263 9.36 8.35 26.21
C ILE A 263 9.34 6.86 25.85
N GLU A 264 8.41 6.10 26.43
CA GLU A 264 8.24 4.68 26.15
C GLU A 264 7.80 4.47 24.71
N VAL A 265 6.76 5.18 24.25
CA VAL A 265 6.26 5.11 22.86
C VAL A 265 7.36 5.45 21.85
N MET A 266 8.16 6.50 22.11
CA MET A 266 9.27 6.86 21.22
C MET A 266 10.38 5.81 21.22
N ALA A 267 10.61 5.12 22.33
CA ALA A 267 11.57 4.02 22.37
C ALA A 267 11.10 2.81 21.54
N GLU A 268 9.84 2.44 21.67
CA GLU A 268 9.20 1.37 20.87
C GLU A 268 9.20 1.70 19.37
N ALA A 269 8.80 2.92 19.01
CA ALA A 269 8.79 3.39 17.63
C ALA A 269 10.20 3.32 16.98
N ARG A 270 11.24 3.76 17.71
CA ARG A 270 12.63 3.65 17.22
C ARG A 270 13.10 2.21 17.10
N ASN A 271 12.71 1.33 18.01
CA ASN A 271 13.09 -0.08 17.97
C ASN A 271 12.43 -0.77 16.78
N LEU A 272 11.12 -0.55 16.58
CA LEU A 272 10.39 -1.10 15.45
C LEU A 272 10.92 -0.57 14.12
N HIS A 273 11.19 0.73 14.02
CA HIS A 273 11.77 1.30 12.80
C HIS A 273 13.18 0.77 12.49
N ARG A 274 13.99 0.46 13.51
CA ARG A 274 15.28 -0.19 13.31
C ARG A 274 15.11 -1.59 12.73
N PHE A 275 14.11 -2.35 13.19
CA PHE A 275 13.76 -3.63 12.62
C PHE A 275 13.35 -3.47 11.14
N VAL A 276 12.42 -2.54 10.84
CA VAL A 276 11.96 -2.26 9.46
C VAL A 276 13.14 -1.89 8.56
N ALA A 277 14.01 -0.98 9.00
CA ALA A 277 15.19 -0.58 8.24
C ALA A 277 16.22 -1.71 8.02
N GLY A 278 16.26 -2.68 8.93
CA GLY A 278 17.11 -3.88 8.81
C GLY A 278 16.53 -4.93 7.87
N HIS A 279 15.22 -4.92 7.65
CA HIS A 279 14.50 -5.91 6.84
C HIS A 279 13.84 -5.31 5.60
N ASP A 280 14.24 -4.11 5.16
CA ASP A 280 13.78 -3.51 3.91
C ASP A 280 14.56 -4.08 2.73
N ALA A 281 14.18 -5.30 2.32
CA ALA A 281 14.84 -6.04 1.27
C ALA A 281 14.04 -5.98 -0.04
N GLN A 282 14.64 -5.37 -1.06
CA GLN A 282 14.13 -5.37 -2.42
C GLN A 282 15.14 -6.07 -3.34
N LEU A 283 14.67 -7.09 -4.08
CA LEU A 283 15.51 -7.85 -4.99
C LEU A 283 15.18 -7.51 -6.44
N GLY A 284 16.19 -7.07 -7.17
CA GLY A 284 16.13 -6.80 -8.60
C GLY A 284 16.74 -7.91 -9.44
N VAL A 285 16.04 -8.34 -10.49
CA VAL A 285 16.59 -9.18 -11.55
C VAL A 285 16.50 -8.41 -12.87
N ASN A 286 17.64 -8.18 -13.51
CA ASN A 286 17.69 -7.40 -14.72
C ASN A 286 17.81 -8.31 -15.95
N LEU A 287 17.14 -7.92 -17.04
CA LEU A 287 17.26 -8.52 -18.34
C LEU A 287 17.91 -7.50 -19.28
N GLN A 288 19.03 -7.86 -19.88
CA GLN A 288 19.75 -7.06 -20.85
C GLN A 288 19.56 -7.65 -22.24
N SER A 289 19.20 -6.83 -23.23
CA SER A 289 19.14 -7.25 -24.63
C SER A 289 20.53 -7.67 -25.15
N ASN A 290 20.59 -8.81 -25.83
CA ASN A 290 21.82 -9.29 -26.49
C ASN A 290 22.06 -8.60 -27.83
N GLY A 291 21.04 -7.92 -28.38
CA GLY A 291 21.09 -7.29 -29.69
C GLY A 291 20.59 -5.86 -29.68
N ALA A 292 19.70 -5.54 -30.62
CA ALA A 292 19.06 -4.24 -30.70
C ALA A 292 18.11 -4.00 -29.52
N PRO A 293 17.89 -2.71 -29.10
CA PRO A 293 16.86 -2.38 -28.14
C PRO A 293 15.48 -2.88 -28.57
N TRP A 294 14.68 -3.28 -27.62
CA TRP A 294 13.29 -3.71 -27.87
C TRP A 294 12.36 -2.50 -28.04
N ALA A 295 11.49 -2.55 -29.04
CA ALA A 295 10.40 -1.58 -29.13
C ALA A 295 9.40 -1.80 -27.98
N ILE A 296 9.00 -0.72 -27.31
CA ILE A 296 8.04 -0.77 -26.18
C ILE A 296 6.73 -1.43 -26.59
N SER A 297 6.24 -1.13 -27.82
CA SER A 297 5.02 -1.76 -28.35
C SER A 297 5.12 -3.30 -28.48
N THR A 298 6.30 -3.82 -28.79
CA THR A 298 6.56 -5.27 -28.85
C THR A 298 6.61 -5.88 -27.44
N LEU A 299 7.23 -5.15 -26.49
CA LEU A 299 7.31 -5.58 -25.09
C LEU A 299 5.92 -5.68 -24.43
N ILE A 300 5.04 -4.72 -24.65
CA ILE A 300 3.67 -4.73 -24.11
C ILE A 300 3.01 -6.08 -24.44
N GLY A 301 2.97 -6.47 -25.72
CA GLY A 301 2.36 -7.74 -26.12
C GLY A 301 3.06 -8.99 -25.58
N ALA A 302 4.37 -8.92 -25.30
CA ALA A 302 5.10 -10.02 -24.68
C ALA A 302 4.79 -10.13 -23.19
N LEU A 303 4.67 -9.01 -22.48
CA LEU A 303 4.39 -8.93 -21.05
C LEU A 303 2.92 -9.31 -20.75
N GLU A 304 1.96 -8.85 -21.56
CA GLU A 304 0.55 -9.27 -21.44
C GLU A 304 0.41 -10.79 -21.59
N LYS A 305 1.09 -11.38 -22.58
CA LYS A 305 1.11 -12.85 -22.77
C LYS A 305 1.80 -13.60 -21.63
N GLN A 306 2.66 -12.93 -20.87
CA GLN A 306 3.32 -13.49 -19.68
C GLN A 306 2.43 -13.41 -18.43
N GLY A 307 1.35 -12.65 -18.49
CA GLY A 307 0.38 -12.48 -17.40
C GLY A 307 0.60 -11.23 -16.55
N PHE A 308 1.34 -10.25 -17.06
CA PHE A 308 1.50 -8.97 -16.37
C PHE A 308 0.29 -8.07 -16.57
N ASP A 309 -0.10 -7.39 -15.50
CA ASP A 309 -1.08 -6.30 -15.50
C ASP A 309 -0.38 -4.94 -15.51
N LEU A 310 -0.82 -4.04 -16.39
CA LEU A 310 -0.33 -2.66 -16.41
C LEU A 310 -1.06 -1.82 -15.36
N ARG A 311 -0.30 -1.19 -14.45
CA ARG A 311 -0.82 -0.26 -13.46
C ARG A 311 -0.88 1.18 -13.99
N PRO A 312 -1.71 2.06 -13.39
CA PRO A 312 -1.84 3.46 -13.81
C PRO A 312 -0.53 4.26 -13.72
N ASP A 313 0.42 3.83 -12.89
CA ASP A 313 1.76 4.42 -12.74
C ASP A 313 2.75 3.98 -13.83
N GLY A 314 2.30 3.17 -14.79
CA GLY A 314 3.11 2.66 -15.90
C GLY A 314 3.97 1.44 -15.57
N ARG A 315 3.86 0.88 -14.36
CA ARG A 315 4.54 -0.35 -13.97
C ARG A 315 3.72 -1.57 -14.37
N TYR A 316 4.39 -2.62 -14.77
CA TYR A 316 3.80 -3.93 -14.95
C TYR A 316 3.91 -4.71 -13.64
N VAL A 317 2.85 -5.37 -13.21
CA VAL A 317 2.84 -6.20 -12.00
C VAL A 317 2.42 -7.62 -12.35
N MET A 318 3.03 -8.60 -11.70
CA MET A 318 2.63 -10.00 -11.79
C MET A 318 1.59 -10.28 -10.70
N PRO A 319 0.31 -10.50 -11.03
CA PRO A 319 -0.72 -10.76 -10.02
C PRO A 319 -0.47 -12.11 -9.31
N ASP A 320 -0.85 -12.17 -8.04
CA ASP A 320 -0.78 -13.39 -7.24
C ASP A 320 -2.07 -14.27 -7.35
N GLY A 321 -3.11 -13.75 -8.01
CA GLY A 321 -4.41 -14.40 -8.14
C GLY A 321 -5.37 -14.16 -6.97
N GLU A 322 -4.95 -13.47 -5.90
CA GLU A 322 -5.77 -13.15 -4.72
C GLU A 322 -5.96 -11.63 -4.51
N GLY A 323 -5.57 -10.83 -5.50
CA GLY A 323 -5.76 -9.38 -5.49
C GLY A 323 -4.51 -8.58 -5.12
N ALA A 324 -3.41 -9.25 -4.73
CA ALA A 324 -2.09 -8.67 -4.57
C ALA A 324 -1.18 -8.97 -5.79
N PHE A 325 0.10 -8.67 -5.71
CA PHE A 325 1.06 -8.98 -6.75
C PHE A 325 2.35 -9.56 -6.17
N LEU A 326 3.03 -10.40 -6.95
CA LEU A 326 4.25 -11.08 -6.54
C LEU A 326 5.50 -10.19 -6.74
N PHE A 327 5.60 -9.54 -7.89
CA PHE A 327 6.71 -8.67 -8.25
C PHE A 327 6.27 -7.69 -9.34
N SER A 328 7.03 -6.64 -9.53
CA SER A 328 6.81 -5.66 -10.59
C SER A 328 7.89 -5.76 -11.66
N LEU A 329 7.61 -5.20 -12.85
CA LEU A 329 8.55 -5.06 -13.93
C LEU A 329 8.55 -3.61 -14.42
N SER A 330 9.76 -3.06 -14.58
CA SER A 330 10.01 -1.74 -15.16
C SER A 330 10.77 -1.87 -16.47
N THR A 331 10.41 -1.03 -17.43
CA THR A 331 11.13 -0.90 -18.71
C THR A 331 12.36 0.02 -18.62
N ASN A 332 12.55 0.68 -17.49
CA ASN A 332 13.67 1.61 -17.21
C ASN A 332 13.78 2.80 -18.17
N VAL A 333 12.70 3.14 -18.84
CA VAL A 333 12.63 4.27 -19.78
C VAL A 333 11.44 5.17 -19.45
N THR A 334 11.50 6.41 -19.89
CA THR A 334 10.39 7.36 -19.76
C THR A 334 9.29 7.05 -20.78
N LEU A 335 8.08 7.56 -20.54
CA LEU A 335 6.95 7.39 -21.48
C LEU A 335 7.19 7.98 -22.88
N ALA A 336 8.20 8.81 -23.05
CA ALA A 336 8.57 9.42 -24.33
C ALA A 336 9.52 8.54 -25.17
N GLU A 337 10.10 7.50 -24.58
CA GLU A 337 11.04 6.63 -25.28
C GLU A 337 10.31 5.49 -25.97
N GLU A 338 10.70 5.19 -27.20
CA GLU A 338 10.08 4.15 -28.02
C GLU A 338 10.74 2.78 -27.85
N THR A 339 11.94 2.75 -27.29
CA THR A 339 12.74 1.52 -27.15
C THR A 339 13.45 1.45 -25.80
N THR A 340 13.73 0.22 -25.35
CA THR A 340 14.57 -0.05 -24.18
C THR A 340 15.49 -1.25 -24.44
N SER A 341 16.67 -1.27 -23.83
CA SER A 341 17.58 -2.42 -23.83
C SER A 341 17.64 -3.15 -22.50
N ARG A 342 16.91 -2.65 -21.48
CA ARG A 342 16.94 -3.23 -20.13
C ARG A 342 15.55 -3.29 -19.52
N LEU A 343 15.22 -4.43 -18.94
CA LEU A 343 14.05 -4.62 -18.09
C LEU A 343 14.52 -4.96 -16.67
N THR A 344 13.82 -4.46 -15.66
CA THR A 344 14.08 -4.81 -14.26
C THR A 344 12.83 -5.41 -13.64
N LEU A 345 12.92 -6.65 -13.20
CA LEU A 345 11.94 -7.27 -12.32
C LEU A 345 12.32 -6.94 -10.89
N LEU A 346 11.37 -6.52 -10.06
CA LEU A 346 11.59 -6.10 -8.69
C LEU A 346 10.64 -6.83 -7.77
N LEU A 347 11.18 -7.58 -6.81
CA LEU A 347 10.48 -8.25 -5.72
C LEU A 347 10.69 -7.46 -4.42
N ASP A 348 9.61 -7.10 -3.76
CA ASP A 348 9.60 -6.56 -2.41
C ASP A 348 9.46 -7.72 -1.42
N VAL A 349 10.59 -8.23 -0.93
CA VAL A 349 10.65 -9.50 -0.20
C VAL A 349 9.75 -9.52 1.04
N PRO A 350 9.77 -8.50 1.93
CA PRO A 350 8.91 -8.50 3.12
C PRO A 350 7.41 -8.42 2.81
N CYS A 351 7.04 -7.99 1.59
CA CYS A 351 5.64 -7.85 1.20
C CYS A 351 5.03 -9.11 0.57
N VAL A 352 5.82 -10.16 0.29
CA VAL A 352 5.35 -11.39 -0.37
C VAL A 352 5.50 -12.59 0.55
N ALA A 353 4.40 -13.30 0.79
CA ALA A 353 4.40 -14.46 1.67
C ALA A 353 5.29 -15.60 1.12
N PRO A 354 6.04 -16.33 1.97
CA PRO A 354 6.90 -17.43 1.56
C PRO A 354 6.17 -18.51 0.76
N SER A 355 4.89 -18.76 1.09
CA SER A 355 4.04 -19.74 0.39
C SER A 355 3.78 -19.42 -1.08
N ARG A 356 4.02 -18.18 -1.50
CA ARG A 356 3.84 -17.72 -2.89
C ARG A 356 5.08 -17.89 -3.74
N ASP A 357 6.22 -18.20 -3.13
CA ASP A 357 7.52 -18.33 -3.82
C ASP A 357 7.78 -17.20 -4.82
N GLY A 358 7.68 -15.95 -4.33
CA GLY A 358 7.79 -14.76 -5.19
C GLY A 358 9.11 -14.70 -5.95
N PHE A 359 10.23 -15.09 -5.33
CA PHE A 359 11.53 -15.10 -5.99
C PHE A 359 11.64 -16.20 -7.05
N GLY A 360 11.18 -17.42 -6.77
CA GLY A 360 11.15 -18.51 -7.75
C GLY A 360 10.27 -18.16 -8.95
N ALA A 361 9.09 -17.58 -8.71
CA ALA A 361 8.20 -17.09 -9.76
C ALA A 361 8.85 -15.98 -10.61
N MET A 362 9.56 -15.04 -9.98
CA MET A 362 10.28 -13.97 -10.67
C MET A 362 11.41 -14.53 -11.55
N VAL A 363 12.20 -15.46 -11.05
CA VAL A 363 13.28 -16.11 -11.81
C VAL A 363 12.72 -16.93 -12.97
N ALA A 364 11.65 -17.68 -12.77
CA ALA A 364 10.98 -18.45 -13.84
C ALA A 364 10.44 -17.51 -14.94
N CYS A 365 9.83 -16.38 -14.55
CA CYS A 365 9.39 -15.35 -15.48
C CYS A 365 10.57 -14.75 -16.26
N ALA A 366 11.66 -14.39 -15.58
CA ALA A 366 12.86 -13.86 -16.20
C ALA A 366 13.43 -14.82 -17.25
N LYS A 367 13.56 -16.11 -16.91
CA LYS A 367 14.02 -17.16 -17.84
C LYS A 367 13.10 -17.33 -19.06
N SER A 368 11.79 -17.23 -18.87
CA SER A 368 10.83 -17.26 -19.98
C SER A 368 11.01 -16.04 -20.91
N LEU A 369 11.21 -14.84 -20.34
CA LEU A 369 11.44 -13.63 -21.13
C LEU A 369 12.79 -13.67 -21.86
N VAL A 370 13.84 -14.24 -21.26
CA VAL A 370 15.16 -14.44 -21.93
C VAL A 370 15.00 -15.14 -23.25
N GLY A 371 14.28 -16.28 -23.27
CA GLY A 371 14.07 -17.04 -24.50
C GLY A 371 13.21 -16.36 -25.56
N ARG A 372 12.35 -15.40 -25.15
CA ARG A 372 11.43 -14.69 -26.06
C ARG A 372 12.01 -13.41 -26.62
N LEU A 373 12.87 -12.74 -25.84
CA LEU A 373 13.36 -11.38 -26.13
C LEU A 373 14.83 -11.36 -26.57
N ASP A 374 15.48 -12.52 -26.63
CA ASP A 374 16.93 -12.64 -26.83
C ASP A 374 17.69 -11.76 -25.85
N ALA A 375 17.57 -12.11 -24.57
CA ALA A 375 18.14 -11.37 -23.44
C ALA A 375 19.08 -12.25 -22.62
N THR A 376 19.82 -11.61 -21.72
CA THR A 376 20.63 -12.27 -20.68
C THR A 376 20.20 -11.74 -19.32
N ILE A 377 20.09 -12.63 -18.32
CA ILE A 377 19.88 -12.23 -16.93
C ILE A 377 21.19 -11.68 -16.40
N VAL A 378 21.14 -10.45 -15.88
CA VAL A 378 22.34 -9.75 -15.38
C VAL A 378 22.06 -9.14 -14.01
N ASP A 379 23.11 -8.89 -13.25
CA ASP A 379 23.09 -8.09 -12.03
C ASP A 379 23.03 -6.59 -12.32
N ASP A 380 23.12 -5.77 -11.28
CA ASP A 380 23.14 -4.30 -11.41
C ASP A 380 24.38 -3.76 -12.11
N TYR A 381 25.44 -4.56 -12.20
CA TYR A 381 26.70 -4.24 -12.88
C TYR A 381 26.80 -4.81 -14.31
N ASN A 382 25.68 -5.33 -14.85
CA ASN A 382 25.59 -6.01 -16.14
C ASN A 382 26.44 -7.29 -16.24
N GLN A 383 26.73 -7.94 -15.10
CA GLN A 383 27.40 -9.24 -15.11
C GLN A 383 26.34 -10.35 -15.20
N PRO A 384 26.54 -11.35 -16.08
CA PRO A 384 25.61 -12.47 -16.19
C PRO A 384 25.44 -13.23 -14.88
N LEU A 385 24.19 -13.42 -14.45
CA LEU A 385 23.85 -14.21 -13.28
C LEU A 385 23.69 -15.69 -13.67
N SER A 386 24.48 -16.54 -13.03
CA SER A 386 24.37 -18.00 -13.20
C SER A 386 23.21 -18.59 -12.42
N ASP A 387 22.74 -19.78 -12.81
CA ASP A 387 21.72 -20.52 -12.04
C ASP A 387 22.19 -20.84 -10.62
N ALA A 388 23.49 -21.05 -10.41
CA ALA A 388 24.03 -21.27 -9.06
C ALA A 388 23.92 -20.00 -8.20
N ALA A 389 24.19 -18.82 -8.77
CA ALA A 389 24.04 -17.54 -8.06
C ALA A 389 22.57 -17.26 -7.73
N LEU A 390 21.65 -17.53 -8.66
CA LEU A 390 20.21 -17.41 -8.41
C LEU A 390 19.74 -18.38 -7.31
N GLY A 391 20.30 -19.59 -7.26
CA GLY A 391 20.00 -20.56 -6.19
C GLY A 391 20.51 -20.11 -4.82
N GLU A 392 21.65 -19.45 -4.75
CA GLU A 392 22.17 -18.89 -3.51
C GLU A 392 21.32 -17.72 -3.01
N ILE A 393 20.88 -16.82 -3.90
CA ILE A 393 19.93 -15.77 -3.55
C ILE A 393 18.62 -16.35 -3.03
N ALA A 394 18.10 -17.41 -3.65
CA ALA A 394 16.91 -18.09 -3.18
C ALA A 394 17.06 -18.62 -1.74
N SER A 395 18.23 -19.18 -1.38
CA SER A 395 18.50 -19.60 -0.01
C SER A 395 18.50 -18.43 0.97
N GLN A 396 19.11 -17.30 0.61
CA GLN A 396 19.13 -16.09 1.44
C GLN A 396 17.73 -15.50 1.63
N VAL A 397 16.85 -15.60 0.63
CA VAL A 397 15.44 -15.21 0.76
C VAL A 397 14.72 -16.10 1.79
N GLN A 398 15.01 -17.39 1.84
CA GLN A 398 14.44 -18.28 2.85
C GLN A 398 14.95 -17.97 4.26
N ASP A 399 16.24 -17.66 4.43
CA ASP A 399 16.80 -17.23 5.70
C ASP A 399 16.15 -15.92 6.18
N PHE A 400 15.98 -14.95 5.27
CA PHE A 400 15.27 -13.70 5.54
C PHE A 400 13.81 -13.93 6.01
N TYR A 401 13.08 -14.83 5.36
CA TYR A 401 11.73 -15.19 5.79
C TYR A 401 11.69 -15.82 7.18
N ALA A 402 12.70 -16.63 7.51
CA ALA A 402 12.83 -17.23 8.83
C ALA A 402 13.08 -16.15 9.91
N GLU A 403 13.92 -15.15 9.63
CA GLU A 403 14.18 -14.02 10.54
C GLU A 403 12.91 -13.18 10.78
N MET A 404 12.17 -12.83 9.73
CA MET A 404 10.91 -12.11 9.87
C MET A 404 9.86 -12.88 10.68
N ASN A 405 9.79 -14.20 10.47
CA ASN A 405 8.88 -15.06 11.22
C ASN A 405 9.26 -15.14 12.71
N GLN A 406 10.55 -15.17 13.05
CA GLN A 406 11.04 -15.15 14.44
C GLN A 406 10.71 -13.84 15.15
N ALA A 407 10.57 -12.76 14.42
CA ALA A 407 10.18 -11.44 14.95
C ALA A 407 8.65 -11.26 15.05
N ASP A 408 7.86 -12.30 14.83
CA ASP A 408 6.39 -12.25 14.75
C ASP A 408 5.84 -11.25 13.70
N ILE A 409 6.62 -10.95 12.66
CA ILE A 409 6.26 -10.12 11.50
C ILE A 409 6.51 -10.94 10.22
N PRO A 410 5.76 -12.01 9.98
CA PRO A 410 5.98 -12.85 8.80
C PRO A 410 5.82 -12.06 7.51
N ALA A 411 6.68 -12.31 6.53
CA ALA A 411 6.59 -11.66 5.22
C ALA A 411 5.22 -11.94 4.57
N GLY A 412 4.66 -10.92 3.93
CA GLY A 412 3.32 -10.97 3.33
C GLY A 412 2.16 -10.94 4.32
N SER A 413 2.43 -10.92 5.64
CA SER A 413 1.39 -10.74 6.66
C SER A 413 0.86 -9.31 6.67
N THR A 414 -0.31 -9.09 7.28
CA THR A 414 -0.86 -7.74 7.49
C THR A 414 0.13 -6.83 8.21
N ARG A 415 0.89 -7.35 9.19
CA ARG A 415 1.95 -6.60 9.88
C ARG A 415 3.02 -6.12 8.91
N ALA A 416 3.57 -7.04 8.12
CA ALA A 416 4.59 -6.71 7.13
C ALA A 416 4.08 -5.73 6.08
N LEU A 417 2.89 -5.95 5.52
CA LEU A 417 2.29 -5.05 4.55
C LEU A 417 2.07 -3.64 5.10
N ARG A 418 1.68 -3.49 6.38
CA ARG A 418 1.52 -2.19 7.02
C ARG A 418 2.86 -1.48 7.24
N LEU A 419 3.92 -2.20 7.57
CA LEU A 419 5.23 -1.64 7.88
C LEU A 419 6.04 -1.29 6.63
N PHE A 420 5.91 -2.08 5.57
CA PHE A 420 6.73 -1.99 4.35
C PHE A 420 5.99 -1.42 3.12
N SER A 421 4.72 -0.97 3.26
CA SER A 421 3.97 -0.32 2.18
C SER A 421 4.23 1.19 2.09
#